data_6c39c85edc8a9ffacf25a9ab854f05b6
#
_entry.id   6c39c85edc8a9ffacf25a9ab854f05b6
#
_cell.length_a   1.000
_cell.length_b   1.000
_cell.length_c   1.000
_cell.angle_alpha   90.00
_cell.angle_beta   90.00
_cell.angle_gamma   90.00
#
_symmetry.space_group_name_H-M   'P 1'
#
loop_
_entity.id
_entity.type
_entity.pdbx_description
1 polymer ?
#
loop_
_entity_poly.entity_id
_entity_poly.type
_entity_poly.pdbx_seq_one_letter_code
_entity_poly.pdbx_strand_id
1 'polypeptide(L)'
;MKKKSNEKSKFIEKIKHNTFRFLAMMGFIMAYMAIFGHENTLPGVAIYVGIMMFPKMNTGIKLYDMLIMIAILFLGSGIVAQIGVISPWLALPLNIIYIFITMIVTTEPAPYRMNMVFLLPLLFCQSVPVSIDLFPKRMVGILIATVITVLVTYIEWKKRGYGEEGRTLKEQIKEGVKYVDVSARMAIGVSLAILIAALMNSAKPLWISIVVMSLTQIDTSDMVDRIKYRTTATVCGIFFFSIVFGYIFPVEYAAVLVMILGYVGFFIDKYKYKQFINFISSINASLIIFNAETAMVNRFVGLFIGIAIVLVLHIISSGTKLLLEKISDKEIDLIDVEY
;
A
#
# COMPACT_ATOMS: atom_id res chain seq x y z
N MET A 1 -16.32 17.78 36.98
CA MET A 1 -17.36 17.81 35.91
C MET A 1 -16.88 18.37 34.58
N LYS A 2 -16.17 19.51 34.47
CA LYS A 2 -15.68 20.11 33.24
C LYS A 2 -14.77 19.19 32.35
N LYS A 3 -13.91 18.35 32.97
CA LYS A 3 -12.99 17.46 32.21
C LYS A 3 -13.75 16.34 31.49
N LYS A 4 -14.76 15.71 32.11
CA LYS A 4 -15.63 14.69 31.48
C LYS A 4 -16.50 15.26 30.35
N SER A 5 -16.97 16.52 30.49
CA SER A 5 -17.73 17.20 29.45
C SER A 5 -16.88 17.46 28.19
N ASN A 6 -15.61 17.85 28.38
CA ASN A 6 -14.67 18.12 27.30
C ASN A 6 -14.25 16.84 26.55
N GLU A 7 -14.08 15.71 27.27
CA GLU A 7 -13.77 14.41 26.64
C GLU A 7 -14.95 13.89 25.81
N LYS A 8 -16.20 14.05 26.32
CA LYS A 8 -17.42 13.66 25.60
C LYS A 8 -17.60 14.50 24.32
N SER A 9 -17.33 15.80 24.38
CA SER A 9 -17.40 16.69 23.21
C SER A 9 -16.38 16.29 22.14
N LYS A 10 -15.12 16.04 22.51
CA LYS A 10 -14.06 15.57 21.59
C LYS A 10 -14.38 14.22 20.96
N PHE A 11 -14.98 13.31 21.72
CA PHE A 11 -15.38 12.00 21.19
C PHE A 11 -16.50 12.11 20.16
N ILE A 12 -17.52 12.95 20.43
CA ILE A 12 -18.62 13.21 19.48
C ILE A 12 -18.08 13.86 18.19
N GLU A 13 -17.14 14.80 18.30
CA GLU A 13 -16.50 15.44 17.16
C GLU A 13 -15.68 14.42 16.33
N LYS A 14 -14.93 13.52 16.98
CA LYS A 14 -14.23 12.41 16.32
C LYS A 14 -15.20 11.49 15.58
N ILE A 15 -16.36 11.17 16.19
CA ILE A 15 -17.41 10.37 15.52
C ILE A 15 -17.91 11.10 14.27
N LYS A 16 -18.36 12.34 14.38
CA LYS A 16 -18.87 13.12 13.25
C LYS A 16 -17.87 13.19 12.11
N HIS A 17 -16.61 13.49 12.43
CA HIS A 17 -15.53 13.59 11.44
C HIS A 17 -15.27 12.24 10.75
N ASN A 18 -15.17 11.15 11.49
CA ASN A 18 -14.92 9.81 10.92
C ASN A 18 -16.11 9.28 10.13
N THR A 19 -17.35 9.55 10.58
CA THR A 19 -18.57 9.21 9.83
C THR A 19 -18.61 9.94 8.50
N PHE A 20 -18.34 11.24 8.49
CA PHE A 20 -18.29 12.01 7.24
C PHE A 20 -17.22 11.47 6.28
N ARG A 21 -16.02 11.16 6.77
CA ARG A 21 -14.94 10.58 5.97
C ARG A 21 -15.32 9.21 5.40
N PHE A 22 -15.97 8.37 6.20
CA PHE A 22 -16.46 7.06 5.76
C PHE A 22 -17.52 7.18 4.67
N LEU A 23 -18.52 8.04 4.87
CA LEU A 23 -19.58 8.27 3.88
C LEU A 23 -19.02 8.88 2.58
N ALA A 24 -18.07 9.82 2.67
CA ALA A 24 -17.40 10.38 1.51
C ALA A 24 -16.60 9.31 0.74
N MET A 25 -15.92 8.40 1.45
CA MET A 25 -15.22 7.27 0.85
C MET A 25 -16.19 6.34 0.13
N MET A 26 -17.26 5.95 0.80
CA MET A 26 -18.27 5.07 0.21
C MET A 26 -18.94 5.70 -1.01
N GLY A 27 -19.31 6.97 -0.92
CA GLY A 27 -19.91 7.72 -2.04
C GLY A 27 -18.97 7.80 -3.24
N PHE A 28 -17.67 8.10 -3.01
CA PHE A 28 -16.67 8.11 -4.07
C PHE A 28 -16.51 6.74 -4.72
N ILE A 29 -16.38 5.67 -3.93
CA ILE A 29 -16.18 4.31 -4.43
C ILE A 29 -17.40 3.86 -5.24
N MET A 30 -18.61 4.10 -4.74
CA MET A 30 -19.84 3.73 -5.43
C MET A 30 -20.00 4.50 -6.76
N ALA A 31 -19.76 5.80 -6.76
CA ALA A 31 -19.79 6.62 -7.98
C ALA A 31 -18.72 6.17 -8.98
N TYR A 32 -17.50 5.92 -8.51
CA TYR A 32 -16.40 5.47 -9.34
C TYR A 32 -16.69 4.11 -9.98
N MET A 33 -17.22 3.16 -9.19
CA MET A 33 -17.64 1.85 -9.66
C MET A 33 -18.80 1.95 -10.69
N ALA A 34 -19.78 2.78 -10.44
CA ALA A 34 -20.92 2.98 -11.35
C ALA A 34 -20.48 3.55 -12.72
N ILE A 35 -19.50 4.45 -12.72
CA ILE A 35 -19.01 5.11 -13.96
C ILE A 35 -18.00 4.23 -14.69
N PHE A 36 -17.03 3.66 -13.96
CA PHE A 36 -15.87 2.98 -14.56
C PHE A 36 -15.93 1.46 -14.51
N GLY A 37 -16.93 0.87 -13.84
CA GLY A 37 -17.12 -0.58 -13.74
C GLY A 37 -16.47 -1.19 -12.49
N HIS A 38 -16.92 -2.40 -12.16
CA HIS A 38 -16.46 -3.15 -10.98
C HIS A 38 -14.96 -3.46 -11.02
N GLU A 39 -14.41 -3.73 -12.20
CA GLU A 39 -13.00 -4.02 -12.44
C GLU A 39 -12.07 -2.85 -12.08
N ASN A 40 -12.62 -1.64 -12.01
CA ASN A 40 -11.87 -0.43 -11.67
C ASN A 40 -12.07 0.02 -10.21
N THR A 41 -12.87 -0.69 -9.43
CA THR A 41 -13.15 -0.33 -8.03
C THR A 41 -11.88 -0.28 -7.19
N LEU A 42 -11.02 -1.30 -7.25
CA LEU A 42 -9.78 -1.34 -6.46
C LEU A 42 -8.79 -0.23 -6.86
N PRO A 43 -8.49 0.02 -8.13
CA PRO A 43 -7.72 1.19 -8.54
C PRO A 43 -8.29 2.51 -8.02
N GLY A 44 -9.61 2.69 -8.07
CA GLY A 44 -10.30 3.85 -7.51
C GLY A 44 -10.08 4.00 -6.00
N VAL A 45 -10.18 2.90 -5.24
CA VAL A 45 -9.89 2.88 -3.80
C VAL A 45 -8.44 3.31 -3.52
N ALA A 46 -7.48 2.80 -4.31
CA ALA A 46 -6.06 3.15 -4.13
C ALA A 46 -5.82 4.65 -4.30
N ILE A 47 -6.38 5.25 -5.35
CA ILE A 47 -6.22 6.68 -5.61
C ILE A 47 -6.98 7.51 -4.57
N TYR A 48 -8.14 7.05 -4.10
CA TYR A 48 -8.88 7.71 -3.01
C TYR A 48 -8.05 7.82 -1.73
N VAL A 49 -7.21 6.82 -1.43
CA VAL A 49 -6.25 6.93 -0.31
C VAL A 49 -5.34 8.14 -0.50
N GLY A 50 -4.87 8.39 -1.72
CA GLY A 50 -4.11 9.59 -2.06
C GLY A 50 -4.89 10.89 -1.82
N ILE A 51 -6.16 10.96 -2.26
CA ILE A 51 -7.07 12.11 -2.02
C ILE A 51 -7.20 12.41 -0.51
N MET A 52 -7.20 11.38 0.32
CA MET A 52 -7.35 11.53 1.76
C MET A 52 -6.06 11.90 2.48
N MET A 53 -4.91 11.49 1.94
CA MET A 53 -3.61 11.61 2.62
C MET A 53 -2.79 12.81 2.16
N PHE A 54 -2.57 12.98 0.86
CA PHE A 54 -1.67 14.02 0.33
C PHE A 54 -2.03 15.46 0.74
N PRO A 55 -3.30 15.87 0.78
CA PRO A 55 -3.66 17.22 1.21
C PRO A 55 -3.25 17.56 2.65
N LYS A 56 -2.99 16.55 3.48
CA LYS A 56 -2.67 16.70 4.91
C LYS A 56 -1.18 16.54 5.22
N MET A 57 -0.40 16.05 4.25
CA MET A 57 1.02 15.76 4.44
C MET A 57 1.85 16.99 4.03
N ASN A 58 2.62 17.53 4.97
CA ASN A 58 3.70 18.45 4.61
C ASN A 58 4.96 17.62 4.32
N THR A 59 5.15 17.23 3.07
CA THR A 59 6.25 16.38 2.65
C THR A 59 7.57 17.11 2.51
N GLY A 60 7.57 18.44 2.60
CA GLY A 60 8.75 19.27 2.35
C GLY A 60 9.21 19.23 0.88
N ILE A 61 8.35 18.83 -0.05
CA ILE A 61 8.58 18.87 -1.51
C ILE A 61 7.91 20.13 -2.05
N LYS A 62 8.45 20.77 -3.07
CA LYS A 62 7.81 21.91 -3.75
C LYS A 62 6.44 21.51 -4.28
N LEU A 63 5.46 22.41 -4.16
CA LEU A 63 4.07 22.15 -4.52
C LEU A 63 3.93 21.55 -5.93
N TYR A 64 4.49 22.22 -6.93
CA TYR A 64 4.36 21.74 -8.32
C TYR A 64 5.06 20.42 -8.57
N ASP A 65 6.22 20.18 -7.95
CA ASP A 65 6.94 18.91 -8.04
C ASP A 65 6.14 17.75 -7.44
N MET A 66 5.46 17.99 -6.31
CA MET A 66 4.55 17.01 -5.70
C MET A 66 3.36 16.70 -6.61
N LEU A 67 2.74 17.71 -7.23
CA LEU A 67 1.60 17.52 -8.13
C LEU A 67 1.99 16.74 -9.40
N ILE A 68 3.14 17.05 -9.98
CA ILE A 68 3.72 16.31 -11.12
C ILE A 68 3.99 14.85 -10.73
N MET A 69 4.57 14.63 -9.55
CA MET A 69 4.86 13.29 -9.04
C MET A 69 3.58 12.47 -8.85
N ILE A 70 2.52 13.06 -8.29
CA ILE A 70 1.20 12.41 -8.19
C ILE A 70 0.69 12.01 -9.57
N ALA A 71 0.73 12.93 -10.53
CA ALA A 71 0.23 12.66 -11.88
C ALA A 71 1.00 11.55 -12.58
N ILE A 72 2.33 11.63 -12.60
CA ILE A 72 3.19 10.66 -13.29
C ILE A 72 3.07 9.27 -12.66
N LEU A 73 3.13 9.17 -11.32
CA LEU A 73 3.12 7.88 -10.66
C LEU A 73 1.74 7.22 -10.69
N PHE A 74 0.65 7.96 -10.60
CA PHE A 74 -0.67 7.35 -10.68
C PHE A 74 -1.00 6.88 -12.10
N LEU A 75 -0.74 7.71 -13.12
CA LEU A 75 -0.95 7.33 -14.52
C LEU A 75 0.00 6.20 -14.95
N GLY A 76 1.27 6.31 -14.57
CA GLY A 76 2.29 5.29 -14.81
C GLY A 76 1.92 3.92 -14.24
N SER A 77 1.27 3.88 -13.06
CA SER A 77 0.81 2.64 -12.45
C SER A 77 -0.18 1.86 -13.33
N GLY A 78 -1.13 2.56 -13.96
CA GLY A 78 -2.09 1.96 -14.87
C GLY A 78 -1.44 1.41 -16.14
N ILE A 79 -0.49 2.16 -16.71
CA ILE A 79 0.25 1.75 -17.92
C ILE A 79 1.12 0.52 -17.63
N VAL A 80 1.93 0.56 -16.59
CA VAL A 80 2.82 -0.56 -16.21
C VAL A 80 2.01 -1.81 -15.87
N ALA A 81 0.88 -1.64 -15.17
CA ALA A 81 -0.01 -2.77 -14.86
C ALA A 81 -0.56 -3.41 -16.13
N GLN A 82 -0.94 -2.64 -17.15
CA GLN A 82 -1.48 -3.17 -18.40
C GLN A 82 -0.44 -3.91 -19.23
N ILE A 83 0.79 -3.41 -19.29
CA ILE A 83 1.89 -4.12 -19.94
C ILE A 83 2.15 -5.46 -19.27
N GLY A 84 2.02 -5.50 -17.93
CA GLY A 84 2.14 -6.73 -17.15
C GLY A 84 1.10 -7.81 -17.47
N VAL A 85 -0.05 -7.46 -18.02
CA VAL A 85 -1.07 -8.43 -18.46
C VAL A 85 -0.60 -9.27 -19.65
N ILE A 86 0.31 -8.75 -20.49
CA ILE A 86 0.82 -9.44 -21.68
C ILE A 86 1.61 -10.70 -21.27
N SER A 87 2.50 -10.57 -20.30
CA SER A 87 3.30 -11.68 -19.79
C SER A 87 3.79 -11.41 -18.36
N PRO A 88 3.66 -12.37 -17.43
CA PRO A 88 4.22 -12.24 -16.09
C PRO A 88 5.75 -12.02 -16.08
N TRP A 89 6.45 -12.63 -17.05
CA TRP A 89 7.91 -12.48 -17.19
C TRP A 89 8.32 -11.09 -17.70
N LEU A 90 7.53 -10.48 -18.58
CA LEU A 90 7.72 -9.10 -19.01
C LEU A 90 7.36 -8.11 -17.89
N ALA A 91 6.35 -8.43 -17.10
CA ALA A 91 5.95 -7.64 -15.95
C ALA A 91 7.06 -7.51 -14.91
N LEU A 92 7.86 -8.55 -14.69
CA LEU A 92 8.88 -8.58 -13.63
C LEU A 92 9.88 -7.42 -13.74
N PRO A 93 10.65 -7.24 -14.83
CA PRO A 93 11.61 -6.13 -14.93
C PRO A 93 10.92 -4.76 -14.92
N LEU A 94 9.76 -4.62 -15.55
CA LEU A 94 9.01 -3.37 -15.57
C LEU A 94 8.54 -2.96 -14.17
N ASN A 95 8.04 -3.92 -13.40
CA ASN A 95 7.64 -3.68 -12.03
C ASN A 95 8.84 -3.31 -11.14
N ILE A 96 9.99 -4.01 -11.30
CA ILE A 96 11.20 -3.67 -10.56
C ILE A 96 11.61 -2.21 -10.83
N ILE A 97 11.69 -1.82 -12.10
CA ILE A 97 12.07 -0.45 -12.47
C ILE A 97 11.05 0.57 -11.93
N TYR A 98 9.77 0.35 -12.16
CA TYR A 98 8.72 1.28 -11.75
C TYR A 98 8.64 1.42 -10.23
N ILE A 99 8.67 0.30 -9.48
CA ILE A 99 8.60 0.31 -8.03
C ILE A 99 9.88 0.94 -7.45
N PHE A 100 11.06 0.64 -8.01
CA PHE A 100 12.31 1.23 -7.56
C PHE A 100 12.31 2.75 -7.72
N ILE A 101 11.93 3.26 -8.90
CA ILE A 101 11.81 4.71 -9.14
C ILE A 101 10.80 5.32 -8.17
N THR A 102 9.61 4.70 -8.04
CA THR A 102 8.58 5.17 -7.10
C THR A 102 9.13 5.25 -5.68
N MET A 103 9.84 4.23 -5.21
CA MET A 103 10.44 4.22 -3.87
C MET A 103 11.47 5.33 -3.70
N ILE A 104 12.39 5.51 -4.65
CA ILE A 104 13.43 6.56 -4.58
C ILE A 104 12.79 7.95 -4.45
N VAL A 105 11.74 8.25 -5.21
CA VAL A 105 11.14 9.60 -5.18
C VAL A 105 10.14 9.81 -4.04
N THR A 106 9.67 8.74 -3.37
CA THR A 106 8.58 8.83 -2.40
C THR A 106 8.89 8.30 -1.00
N THR A 107 10.08 7.74 -0.74
CA THR A 107 10.41 7.21 0.60
C THR A 107 10.70 8.33 1.60
N GLU A 108 11.30 9.44 1.16
CA GLU A 108 11.50 10.61 2.02
C GLU A 108 10.29 11.58 1.90
N PRO A 109 9.69 12.06 3.00
CA PRO A 109 10.03 11.77 4.40
C PRO A 109 9.45 10.43 4.90
N ALA A 110 10.31 9.58 5.42
CA ALA A 110 9.99 8.22 5.82
C ALA A 110 8.79 8.08 6.79
N PRO A 111 8.57 8.98 7.78
CA PRO A 111 7.44 8.86 8.71
C PRO A 111 6.06 8.89 8.04
N TYR A 112 5.91 9.57 6.90
CA TYR A 112 4.63 9.66 6.20
C TYR A 112 4.29 8.39 5.41
N ARG A 113 5.27 7.54 5.12
CA ARG A 113 5.09 6.31 4.31
C ARG A 113 4.36 6.59 2.99
N MET A 114 4.68 7.71 2.38
CA MET A 114 4.08 8.20 1.14
C MET A 114 4.23 7.17 0.00
N ASN A 115 5.36 6.47 -0.03
CA ASN A 115 5.65 5.38 -0.96
C ASN A 115 4.55 4.32 -1.01
N MET A 116 3.96 3.95 0.13
CA MET A 116 2.87 2.98 0.17
C MET A 116 1.65 3.46 -0.63
N VAL A 117 1.32 4.75 -0.53
CA VAL A 117 0.17 5.33 -1.24
C VAL A 117 0.39 5.32 -2.75
N PHE A 118 1.62 5.58 -3.20
CA PHE A 118 1.96 5.57 -4.63
C PHE A 118 2.07 4.16 -5.22
N LEU A 119 2.39 3.14 -4.43
CA LEU A 119 2.46 1.75 -4.89
C LEU A 119 1.08 1.07 -4.97
N LEU A 120 0.10 1.51 -4.16
CA LEU A 120 -1.23 0.90 -4.14
C LEU A 120 -1.92 0.86 -5.51
N PRO A 121 -1.93 1.94 -6.34
CA PRO A 121 -2.57 1.90 -7.65
C PRO A 121 -1.98 0.81 -8.58
N LEU A 122 -0.65 0.63 -8.59
CA LEU A 122 -0.01 -0.43 -9.35
C LEU A 122 -0.50 -1.82 -8.90
N LEU A 123 -0.43 -2.09 -7.60
CA LEU A 123 -0.82 -3.38 -7.04
C LEU A 123 -2.30 -3.70 -7.31
N PHE A 124 -3.15 -2.70 -7.19
CA PHE A 124 -4.58 -2.88 -7.38
C PHE A 124 -4.95 -3.01 -8.86
N CYS A 125 -4.29 -2.30 -9.76
CA CYS A 125 -4.46 -2.50 -11.19
C CYS A 125 -4.02 -3.91 -11.63
N GLN A 126 -2.88 -4.40 -11.12
CA GLN A 126 -2.38 -5.74 -11.45
C GLN A 126 -3.20 -6.87 -10.81
N SER A 127 -3.84 -6.61 -9.66
CA SER A 127 -4.69 -7.60 -9.00
C SER A 127 -6.02 -7.85 -9.71
N VAL A 128 -6.44 -6.92 -10.55
CA VAL A 128 -7.66 -7.02 -11.37
C VAL A 128 -7.28 -6.64 -12.80
N PRO A 129 -6.63 -7.54 -13.55
CA PRO A 129 -6.27 -7.28 -14.94
C PRO A 129 -7.50 -7.01 -15.80
N VAL A 130 -7.39 -6.14 -16.79
CA VAL A 130 -8.45 -5.85 -17.77
C VAL A 130 -7.99 -6.15 -19.18
N SER A 131 -8.96 -6.48 -20.06
CA SER A 131 -8.70 -6.63 -21.49
C SER A 131 -8.26 -5.29 -22.10
N ILE A 132 -7.66 -5.35 -23.27
CA ILE A 132 -7.21 -4.15 -24.01
C ILE A 132 -8.37 -3.20 -24.31
N ASP A 133 -9.57 -3.73 -24.56
CA ASP A 133 -10.76 -2.94 -24.85
C ASP A 133 -11.26 -2.13 -23.64
N LEU A 134 -11.06 -2.64 -22.43
CA LEU A 134 -11.42 -1.97 -21.18
C LEU A 134 -10.31 -1.06 -20.64
N PHE A 135 -9.10 -1.18 -21.18
CA PHE A 135 -7.95 -0.39 -20.74
C PHE A 135 -8.16 1.14 -20.88
N PRO A 136 -8.70 1.67 -22.01
CA PRO A 136 -8.99 3.10 -22.10
C PRO A 136 -9.93 3.59 -21.01
N LYS A 137 -10.97 2.83 -20.66
CA LYS A 137 -11.91 3.15 -19.59
C LYS A 137 -11.21 3.20 -18.23
N ARG A 138 -10.30 2.26 -17.97
CA ARG A 138 -9.45 2.25 -16.77
C ARG A 138 -8.58 3.50 -16.71
N MET A 139 -7.89 3.85 -17.79
CA MET A 139 -7.00 5.02 -17.84
C MET A 139 -7.76 6.33 -17.65
N VAL A 140 -8.95 6.46 -18.23
CA VAL A 140 -9.82 7.63 -18.01
C VAL A 140 -10.23 7.72 -16.52
N GLY A 141 -10.58 6.58 -15.90
CA GLY A 141 -10.88 6.54 -14.48
C GLY A 141 -9.69 6.97 -13.60
N ILE A 142 -8.51 6.43 -13.86
CA ILE A 142 -7.28 6.83 -13.16
C ILE A 142 -6.99 8.32 -13.40
N LEU A 143 -7.11 8.81 -14.63
CA LEU A 143 -6.88 10.21 -14.96
C LEU A 143 -7.80 11.15 -14.18
N ILE A 144 -9.10 10.89 -14.17
CA ILE A 144 -10.08 11.72 -13.45
C ILE A 144 -9.79 11.70 -11.95
N ALA A 145 -9.56 10.54 -11.37
CA ALA A 145 -9.24 10.43 -9.95
C ALA A 145 -7.89 11.10 -9.61
N THR A 146 -6.91 11.04 -10.51
CA THR A 146 -5.62 11.74 -10.38
C THR A 146 -5.83 13.27 -10.42
N VAL A 147 -6.62 13.77 -11.35
CA VAL A 147 -6.96 15.21 -11.44
C VAL A 147 -7.62 15.68 -10.15
N ILE A 148 -8.57 14.91 -9.62
CA ILE A 148 -9.20 15.23 -8.32
C ILE A 148 -8.14 15.28 -7.21
N THR A 149 -7.24 14.29 -7.16
CA THR A 149 -6.17 14.24 -6.15
C THR A 149 -5.25 15.45 -6.24
N VAL A 150 -4.83 15.80 -7.45
CA VAL A 150 -3.98 16.97 -7.73
C VAL A 150 -4.68 18.26 -7.31
N LEU A 151 -5.95 18.46 -7.70
CA LEU A 151 -6.71 19.66 -7.38
C LEU A 151 -6.92 19.81 -5.86
N VAL A 152 -7.35 18.75 -5.18
CA VAL A 152 -7.57 18.79 -3.72
C VAL A 152 -6.25 19.05 -2.99
N THR A 153 -5.15 18.40 -3.42
CA THR A 153 -3.81 18.64 -2.85
C THR A 153 -3.36 20.07 -3.09
N TYR A 154 -3.51 20.57 -4.30
CA TYR A 154 -3.16 21.97 -4.66
C TYR A 154 -3.88 22.98 -3.75
N ILE A 155 -5.21 22.87 -3.65
CA ILE A 155 -6.05 23.80 -2.86
C ILE A 155 -5.64 23.75 -1.37
N GLU A 156 -5.52 22.56 -0.80
CA GLU A 156 -5.20 22.43 0.63
C GLU A 156 -3.75 22.84 0.94
N TRP A 157 -2.79 22.54 0.07
CA TRP A 157 -1.40 22.95 0.26
C TRP A 157 -1.23 24.47 0.14
N LYS A 158 -1.86 25.11 -0.86
CA LYS A 158 -1.89 26.58 -0.97
C LYS A 158 -2.47 27.22 0.29
N LYS A 159 -3.59 26.69 0.79
CA LYS A 159 -4.24 27.19 2.00
C LYS A 159 -3.37 27.06 3.25
N ARG A 160 -2.49 26.05 3.32
CA ARG A 160 -1.63 25.75 4.47
C ARG A 160 -0.21 26.29 4.33
N GLY A 161 0.17 26.85 3.21
CA GLY A 161 1.54 27.28 2.91
C GLY A 161 2.50 26.09 2.74
N TYR A 162 2.02 24.89 2.38
CA TYR A 162 2.87 23.75 2.18
C TYR A 162 3.57 23.81 0.81
N GLY A 163 4.86 23.44 0.77
CA GLY A 163 5.63 23.35 -0.47
C GLY A 163 6.09 24.70 -1.05
N GLU A 164 6.04 25.80 -0.28
CA GLU A 164 6.59 27.11 -0.71
C GLU A 164 8.13 27.06 -0.70
N GLU A 165 8.72 26.57 0.38
CA GLU A 165 10.17 26.41 0.57
C GLU A 165 10.58 24.93 0.57
N GLY A 166 10.00 24.14 -0.34
CA GLY A 166 10.25 22.69 -0.39
C GLY A 166 11.42 22.31 -1.29
N ARG A 167 11.82 21.03 -1.20
CA ARG A 167 12.80 20.40 -2.08
C ARG A 167 12.24 20.28 -3.50
N THR A 168 13.09 20.51 -4.49
CA THR A 168 12.81 20.17 -5.89
C THR A 168 12.79 18.66 -6.08
N LEU A 169 12.22 18.17 -7.19
CA LEU A 169 12.23 16.74 -7.53
C LEU A 169 13.66 16.19 -7.61
N LYS A 170 14.64 16.98 -8.11
CA LYS A 170 16.05 16.58 -8.16
C LYS A 170 16.63 16.36 -6.77
N GLU A 171 16.38 17.28 -5.84
CA GLU A 171 16.81 17.17 -4.44
C GLU A 171 16.08 16.01 -3.74
N GLN A 172 14.80 15.79 -4.05
CA GLN A 172 14.03 14.67 -3.54
C GLN A 172 14.63 13.33 -3.95
N ILE A 173 15.05 13.17 -5.21
CA ILE A 173 15.74 11.97 -5.70
C ILE A 173 17.04 11.77 -4.92
N LYS A 174 17.84 12.84 -4.72
CA LYS A 174 19.08 12.77 -3.96
C LYS A 174 18.87 12.30 -2.52
N GLU A 175 17.84 12.80 -1.85
CA GLU A 175 17.45 12.32 -0.51
C GLU A 175 16.98 10.87 -0.54
N GLY A 176 16.22 10.48 -1.54
CA GLY A 176 15.71 9.12 -1.71
C GLY A 176 16.78 8.07 -1.94
N VAL A 177 17.93 8.43 -2.53
CA VAL A 177 19.08 7.52 -2.71
C VAL A 177 19.61 6.99 -1.37
N LYS A 178 19.43 7.70 -0.28
CA LYS A 178 19.79 7.22 1.07
C LYS A 178 19.02 5.94 1.46
N TYR A 179 17.90 5.70 0.82
CA TYR A 179 17.01 4.55 1.04
C TYR A 179 17.11 3.49 -0.07
N VAL A 180 18.21 3.49 -0.85
CA VAL A 180 18.40 2.59 -2.00
C VAL A 180 18.20 1.12 -1.63
N ASP A 181 18.70 0.69 -0.46
CA ASP A 181 18.57 -0.68 0.03
C ASP A 181 17.11 -1.12 0.22
N VAL A 182 16.34 -0.34 0.98
CA VAL A 182 14.92 -0.67 1.19
C VAL A 182 14.13 -0.50 -0.12
N SER A 183 14.52 0.43 -0.99
CA SER A 183 13.90 0.62 -2.30
C SER A 183 14.13 -0.58 -3.21
N ALA A 184 15.33 -1.13 -3.23
CA ALA A 184 15.66 -2.35 -3.97
C ALA A 184 14.93 -3.57 -3.41
N ARG A 185 14.95 -3.77 -2.08
CA ARG A 185 14.20 -4.86 -1.42
C ARG A 185 12.70 -4.77 -1.71
N MET A 186 12.12 -3.57 -1.70
CA MET A 186 10.71 -3.35 -2.03
C MET A 186 10.45 -3.68 -3.50
N ALA A 187 11.26 -3.14 -4.42
CA ALA A 187 11.08 -3.33 -5.86
C ALA A 187 11.19 -4.81 -6.25
N ILE A 188 12.24 -5.48 -5.82
CA ILE A 188 12.44 -6.91 -6.11
C ILE A 188 11.36 -7.75 -5.42
N GLY A 189 11.12 -7.50 -4.14
CA GLY A 189 10.19 -8.29 -3.34
C GLY A 189 8.75 -8.23 -3.83
N VAL A 190 8.24 -7.04 -4.11
CA VAL A 190 6.87 -6.86 -4.62
C VAL A 190 6.74 -7.43 -6.04
N SER A 191 7.75 -7.23 -6.89
CA SER A 191 7.73 -7.77 -8.26
C SER A 191 7.77 -9.31 -8.27
N LEU A 192 8.59 -9.93 -7.40
CA LEU A 192 8.59 -11.38 -7.21
C LEU A 192 7.26 -11.89 -6.65
N ALA A 193 6.65 -11.16 -5.71
CA ALA A 193 5.34 -11.51 -5.17
C ALA A 193 4.27 -11.54 -6.26
N ILE A 194 4.28 -10.57 -7.18
CA ILE A 194 3.37 -10.51 -8.32
C ILE A 194 3.63 -11.68 -9.28
N LEU A 195 4.90 -11.95 -9.61
CA LEU A 195 5.27 -13.06 -10.48
C LEU A 195 4.85 -14.41 -9.88
N ILE A 196 5.17 -14.68 -8.62
CA ILE A 196 4.81 -15.91 -7.93
C ILE A 196 3.30 -16.09 -7.90
N ALA A 197 2.55 -15.01 -7.60
CA ALA A 197 1.09 -15.04 -7.60
C ALA A 197 0.53 -15.40 -8.98
N ALA A 198 1.12 -14.86 -10.05
CA ALA A 198 0.74 -15.17 -11.44
C ALA A 198 1.06 -16.62 -11.80
N LEU A 199 2.27 -17.13 -11.49
CA LEU A 199 2.68 -18.51 -11.76
C LEU A 199 1.86 -19.54 -10.98
N MET A 200 1.43 -19.20 -9.76
CA MET A 200 0.55 -20.04 -8.95
C MET A 200 -0.93 -19.95 -9.39
N ASN A 201 -1.27 -19.16 -10.39
CA ASN A 201 -2.66 -18.82 -10.73
C ASN A 201 -3.47 -18.42 -9.48
N SER A 202 -2.85 -17.61 -8.62
CA SER A 202 -3.47 -17.20 -7.36
C SER A 202 -4.77 -16.45 -7.62
N ALA A 203 -5.83 -16.90 -7.01
CA ALA A 203 -7.14 -16.27 -7.13
C ALA A 203 -7.19 -14.84 -6.55
N LYS A 204 -6.23 -14.48 -5.68
CA LYS A 204 -6.05 -13.13 -5.11
C LYS A 204 -4.57 -12.74 -5.09
N PRO A 205 -3.99 -12.39 -6.26
CA PRO A 205 -2.57 -12.02 -6.38
C PRO A 205 -2.12 -10.93 -5.40
N LEU A 206 -3.03 -9.99 -5.12
CA LEU A 206 -2.82 -8.87 -4.22
C LEU A 206 -2.36 -9.27 -2.80
N TRP A 207 -2.74 -10.46 -2.32
CA TRP A 207 -2.46 -10.83 -0.94
C TRP A 207 -0.98 -11.03 -0.66
N ILE A 208 -0.23 -11.61 -1.59
CA ILE A 208 1.22 -11.79 -1.44
C ILE A 208 1.92 -10.43 -1.53
N SER A 209 1.62 -9.64 -2.55
CA SER A 209 2.28 -8.34 -2.79
C SER A 209 2.01 -7.31 -1.69
N ILE A 210 0.78 -7.23 -1.14
CA ILE A 210 0.47 -6.38 0.01
C ILE A 210 1.23 -6.84 1.28
N VAL A 211 1.43 -8.14 1.49
CA VAL A 211 2.23 -8.63 2.60
C VAL A 211 3.66 -8.15 2.45
N VAL A 212 4.29 -8.41 1.30
CA VAL A 212 5.67 -7.98 1.02
C VAL A 212 5.81 -6.47 1.18
N MET A 213 4.94 -5.68 0.52
CA MET A 213 4.95 -4.22 0.63
C MET A 213 4.88 -3.72 2.07
N SER A 214 4.06 -4.34 2.91
CA SER A 214 3.88 -3.88 4.28
C SER A 214 4.97 -4.36 5.25
N LEU A 215 5.64 -5.48 4.95
CA LEU A 215 6.70 -6.05 5.79
C LEU A 215 8.08 -5.50 5.44
N THR A 216 8.30 -5.07 4.20
CA THR A 216 9.55 -4.40 3.81
C THR A 216 9.63 -3.04 4.49
N GLN A 217 10.51 -2.93 5.47
CA GLN A 217 10.69 -1.72 6.30
C GLN A 217 12.15 -1.26 6.24
N ILE A 218 12.37 -0.01 6.63
CA ILE A 218 13.71 0.57 6.78
C ILE A 218 14.40 -0.14 7.94
N ASP A 219 13.74 -0.21 9.09
CA ASP A 219 14.28 -0.81 10.30
C ASP A 219 13.88 -2.28 10.44
N THR A 220 14.85 -3.13 10.83
CA THR A 220 14.63 -4.56 11.06
C THR A 220 13.67 -4.82 12.21
N SER A 221 13.70 -4.01 13.28
CA SER A 221 12.78 -4.13 14.41
C SER A 221 11.34 -3.93 13.97
N ASP A 222 11.06 -2.90 13.15
CA ASP A 222 9.74 -2.63 12.58
C ASP A 222 9.26 -3.80 11.70
N MET A 223 10.17 -4.38 10.91
CA MET A 223 9.87 -5.56 10.08
C MET A 223 9.44 -6.76 10.94
N VAL A 224 10.22 -7.10 11.97
CA VAL A 224 9.94 -8.23 12.87
C VAL A 224 8.61 -8.03 13.62
N ASP A 225 8.36 -6.84 14.14
CA ASP A 225 7.10 -6.53 14.82
C ASP A 225 5.90 -6.63 13.89
N ARG A 226 6.03 -6.19 12.64
CA ARG A 226 4.97 -6.34 11.64
C ARG A 226 4.71 -7.78 11.25
N ILE A 227 5.75 -8.61 11.14
CA ILE A 227 5.60 -10.06 10.94
C ILE A 227 4.79 -10.65 12.09
N LYS A 228 5.16 -10.39 13.35
CA LYS A 228 4.44 -10.86 14.53
C LYS A 228 2.97 -10.42 14.51
N TYR A 229 2.70 -9.14 14.30
CA TYR A 229 1.33 -8.62 14.31
C TYR A 229 0.47 -9.18 13.17
N ARG A 230 1.03 -9.35 11.97
CA ARG A 230 0.31 -9.96 10.85
C ARG A 230 0.03 -11.43 11.07
N THR A 231 1.02 -12.19 11.54
CA THR A 231 0.84 -13.62 11.85
C THR A 231 -0.20 -13.81 12.95
N THR A 232 -0.11 -13.04 14.03
CA THR A 232 -1.10 -13.08 15.11
C THR A 232 -2.49 -12.70 14.60
N ALA A 233 -2.60 -11.63 13.80
CA ALA A 233 -3.89 -11.20 13.24
C ALA A 233 -4.47 -12.26 12.29
N THR A 234 -3.64 -12.96 11.53
CA THR A 234 -4.09 -14.03 10.64
C THR A 234 -4.60 -15.22 11.43
N VAL A 235 -3.83 -15.72 12.41
CA VAL A 235 -4.24 -16.86 13.25
C VAL A 235 -5.52 -16.54 14.03
N CYS A 236 -5.51 -15.44 14.81
CA CYS A 236 -6.69 -15.02 15.57
C CYS A 236 -7.88 -14.72 14.66
N GLY A 237 -7.64 -14.14 13.48
CA GLY A 237 -8.67 -13.81 12.53
C GLY A 237 -9.32 -15.04 11.88
N ILE A 238 -8.56 -16.10 11.62
CA ILE A 238 -9.09 -17.39 11.13
C ILE A 238 -10.05 -17.96 12.19
N PHE A 239 -9.62 -18.06 13.45
CA PHE A 239 -10.47 -18.53 14.52
C PHE A 239 -11.74 -17.69 14.69
N PHE A 240 -11.60 -16.37 14.73
CA PHE A 240 -12.73 -15.47 14.82
C PHE A 240 -13.70 -15.64 13.65
N PHE A 241 -13.18 -15.70 12.44
CA PHE A 241 -13.96 -15.84 11.23
C PHE A 241 -14.72 -17.19 11.21
N SER A 242 -14.06 -18.30 11.56
CA SER A 242 -14.68 -19.62 11.63
C SER A 242 -15.81 -19.67 12.64
N ILE A 243 -15.67 -19.03 13.81
CA ILE A 243 -16.72 -18.98 14.82
C ILE A 243 -17.88 -18.10 14.34
N VAL A 244 -17.59 -16.90 13.86
CA VAL A 244 -18.63 -15.94 13.47
C VAL A 244 -19.46 -16.44 12.32
N PHE A 245 -18.84 -16.90 11.23
CA PHE A 245 -19.57 -17.37 10.03
C PHE A 245 -19.92 -18.86 10.07
N GLY A 246 -19.32 -19.65 10.96
CA GLY A 246 -19.73 -21.02 11.17
C GLY A 246 -20.96 -21.17 12.07
N TYR A 247 -21.16 -20.26 13.02
CA TYR A 247 -22.17 -20.45 14.09
C TYR A 247 -23.08 -19.25 14.37
N ILE A 248 -22.65 -18.01 14.04
CA ILE A 248 -23.35 -16.80 14.52
C ILE A 248 -23.99 -16.01 13.37
N PHE A 249 -23.28 -15.86 12.24
CA PHE A 249 -23.67 -14.95 11.17
C PHE A 249 -23.80 -15.68 9.82
N PRO A 250 -24.99 -15.65 9.17
CA PRO A 250 -25.11 -16.13 7.80
C PRO A 250 -24.23 -15.36 6.82
N VAL A 251 -23.69 -16.07 5.84
CA VAL A 251 -22.74 -15.52 4.84
C VAL A 251 -23.38 -14.38 4.01
N GLU A 252 -24.69 -14.37 3.89
CA GLU A 252 -25.45 -13.33 3.19
C GLU A 252 -25.22 -11.93 3.78
N TYR A 253 -24.92 -11.84 5.08
CA TYR A 253 -24.63 -10.57 5.75
C TYR A 253 -23.15 -10.16 5.74
N ALA A 254 -22.30 -10.90 5.02
CA ALA A 254 -20.89 -10.63 4.94
C ALA A 254 -20.56 -9.19 4.50
N ALA A 255 -21.30 -8.66 3.51
CA ALA A 255 -21.13 -7.28 3.04
C ALA A 255 -21.41 -6.24 4.15
N VAL A 256 -22.43 -6.44 4.96
CA VAL A 256 -22.76 -5.55 6.07
C VAL A 256 -21.64 -5.55 7.12
N LEU A 257 -21.09 -6.73 7.44
CA LEU A 257 -19.98 -6.84 8.39
C LEU A 257 -18.71 -6.11 7.85
N VAL A 258 -18.40 -6.22 6.56
CA VAL A 258 -17.29 -5.47 5.95
C VAL A 258 -17.48 -3.96 6.12
N MET A 259 -18.70 -3.47 5.89
CA MET A 259 -19.01 -2.05 6.06
C MET A 259 -18.84 -1.59 7.52
N ILE A 260 -19.35 -2.38 8.47
CA ILE A 260 -19.18 -2.08 9.91
C ILE A 260 -17.70 -2.09 10.31
N LEU A 261 -16.97 -3.13 9.92
CA LEU A 261 -15.54 -3.23 10.22
C LEU A 261 -14.72 -2.12 9.53
N GLY A 262 -15.08 -1.77 8.31
CA GLY A 262 -14.51 -0.63 7.60
C GLY A 262 -14.71 0.68 8.37
N TYR A 263 -15.92 0.93 8.86
CA TYR A 263 -16.21 2.09 9.70
C TYR A 263 -15.43 2.08 11.02
N VAL A 264 -15.42 0.95 11.73
CA VAL A 264 -14.64 0.77 12.97
C VAL A 264 -13.14 1.01 12.72
N GLY A 265 -12.63 0.62 11.56
CA GLY A 265 -11.25 0.84 11.16
C GLY A 265 -10.80 2.31 11.16
N PHE A 266 -11.72 3.27 10.99
CA PHE A 266 -11.44 4.72 11.09
C PHE A 266 -11.13 5.19 12.52
N PHE A 267 -11.49 4.40 13.52
CA PHE A 267 -11.26 4.73 14.94
C PHE A 267 -9.99 4.08 15.49
N ILE A 268 -9.36 3.19 14.72
CA ILE A 268 -8.21 2.40 15.17
C ILE A 268 -6.93 2.98 14.58
N ASP A 269 -6.08 3.52 15.44
CA ASP A 269 -4.80 4.11 15.07
C ASP A 269 -3.64 3.09 15.17
N LYS A 270 -3.72 2.15 16.14
CA LYS A 270 -2.64 1.17 16.38
C LYS A 270 -2.61 0.09 15.29
N TYR A 271 -1.45 -0.08 14.67
CA TYR A 271 -1.20 -1.05 13.58
C TYR A 271 -1.66 -2.47 13.94
N LYS A 272 -1.36 -2.95 15.15
CA LYS A 272 -1.74 -4.28 15.65
C LYS A 272 -3.24 -4.58 15.45
N TYR A 273 -4.11 -3.70 15.94
CA TYR A 273 -5.57 -3.89 15.85
C TYR A 273 -6.09 -3.65 14.43
N LYS A 274 -5.47 -2.73 13.70
CA LYS A 274 -5.81 -2.47 12.30
C LYS A 274 -5.57 -3.69 11.41
N GLN A 275 -4.52 -4.47 11.68
CA GLN A 275 -4.25 -5.70 10.94
C GLN A 275 -5.33 -6.78 11.14
N PHE A 276 -5.87 -6.90 12.35
CA PHE A 276 -6.97 -7.83 12.62
C PHE A 276 -8.24 -7.46 11.83
N ILE A 277 -8.63 -6.18 11.84
CA ILE A 277 -9.78 -5.71 11.06
C ILE A 277 -9.53 -5.88 9.55
N ASN A 278 -8.34 -5.54 9.07
CA ASN A 278 -7.99 -5.71 7.66
C ASN A 278 -8.03 -7.19 7.24
N PHE A 279 -7.62 -8.11 8.12
CA PHE A 279 -7.70 -9.54 7.87
C PHE A 279 -9.15 -9.98 7.67
N ILE A 280 -10.01 -9.70 8.64
CA ILE A 280 -11.43 -10.09 8.59
C ILE A 280 -12.14 -9.45 7.38
N SER A 281 -11.93 -8.15 7.16
CA SER A 281 -12.53 -7.45 6.02
C SER A 281 -12.07 -8.04 4.67
N SER A 282 -10.80 -8.43 4.56
CA SER A 282 -10.27 -8.97 3.30
C SER A 282 -10.78 -10.40 3.01
N ILE A 283 -10.92 -11.26 4.02
CA ILE A 283 -11.53 -12.58 3.84
C ILE A 283 -13.00 -12.41 3.48
N ASN A 284 -13.71 -11.58 4.23
CA ASN A 284 -15.13 -11.36 4.02
C ASN A 284 -15.43 -10.82 2.61
N ALA A 285 -14.63 -9.86 2.12
CA ALA A 285 -14.71 -9.38 0.74
C ALA A 285 -14.39 -10.46 -0.31
N SER A 286 -13.69 -11.52 0.06
CA SER A 286 -13.37 -12.62 -0.86
C SER A 286 -14.45 -13.71 -0.91
N LEU A 287 -15.39 -13.74 0.04
CA LEU A 287 -16.53 -14.67 0.05
C LEU A 287 -17.47 -14.50 -1.15
N ILE A 288 -17.43 -13.36 -1.80
CA ILE A 288 -18.16 -13.12 -3.06
C ILE A 288 -17.64 -14.02 -4.19
N ILE A 289 -16.37 -14.45 -4.10
CA ILE A 289 -15.67 -15.18 -5.18
C ILE A 289 -15.37 -16.63 -4.76
N PHE A 290 -15.10 -16.86 -3.46
CA PHE A 290 -14.66 -18.14 -2.90
C PHE A 290 -15.53 -18.56 -1.73
N ASN A 291 -15.50 -19.89 -1.43
CA ASN A 291 -15.95 -20.34 -0.13
C ASN A 291 -15.00 -19.89 0.99
N ALA A 292 -15.44 -19.94 2.22
CA ALA A 292 -14.70 -19.46 3.39
C ALA A 292 -13.36 -20.19 3.58
N GLU A 293 -13.33 -21.50 3.36
CA GLU A 293 -12.14 -22.33 3.50
C GLU A 293 -11.06 -21.92 2.51
N THR A 294 -11.39 -21.83 1.22
CA THR A 294 -10.47 -21.41 0.17
C THR A 294 -9.94 -19.98 0.42
N ALA A 295 -10.80 -19.07 0.91
CA ALA A 295 -10.39 -17.71 1.24
C ALA A 295 -9.37 -17.69 2.39
N MET A 296 -9.60 -18.48 3.45
CA MET A 296 -8.70 -18.57 4.60
C MET A 296 -7.36 -19.22 4.23
N VAL A 297 -7.38 -20.32 3.48
CA VAL A 297 -6.16 -21.01 3.02
C VAL A 297 -5.32 -20.10 2.13
N ASN A 298 -5.90 -19.48 1.12
CA ASN A 298 -5.19 -18.56 0.24
C ASN A 298 -4.60 -17.35 1.00
N ARG A 299 -5.28 -16.85 2.02
CA ARG A 299 -4.79 -15.75 2.85
C ARG A 299 -3.60 -16.19 3.71
N PHE A 300 -3.67 -17.40 4.27
CA PHE A 300 -2.60 -18.00 5.04
C PHE A 300 -1.36 -18.27 4.18
N VAL A 301 -1.53 -18.94 3.06
CA VAL A 301 -0.45 -19.23 2.09
C VAL A 301 0.19 -17.92 1.60
N GLY A 302 -0.61 -16.93 1.22
CA GLY A 302 -0.12 -15.63 0.78
C GLY A 302 0.69 -14.88 1.85
N LEU A 303 0.34 -15.02 3.13
CA LEU A 303 1.12 -14.47 4.24
C LEU A 303 2.50 -15.13 4.33
N PHE A 304 2.57 -16.48 4.31
CA PHE A 304 3.85 -17.20 4.47
C PHE A 304 4.78 -16.97 3.27
N ILE A 305 4.26 -16.99 2.05
CA ILE A 305 5.06 -16.67 0.86
C ILE A 305 5.59 -15.23 0.97
N GLY A 306 4.75 -14.27 1.35
CA GLY A 306 5.18 -12.88 1.52
C GLY A 306 6.24 -12.72 2.61
N ILE A 307 6.13 -13.41 3.75
CA ILE A 307 7.14 -13.41 4.81
C ILE A 307 8.45 -14.01 4.28
N ALA A 308 8.41 -15.16 3.60
CA ALA A 308 9.59 -15.83 3.05
C ALA A 308 10.35 -14.91 2.09
N ILE A 309 9.66 -14.25 1.15
CA ILE A 309 10.27 -13.29 0.23
C ILE A 309 11.00 -12.17 1.01
N VAL A 310 10.34 -11.57 1.99
CA VAL A 310 10.92 -10.45 2.76
C VAL A 310 12.14 -10.90 3.56
N LEU A 311 12.08 -12.05 4.22
CA LEU A 311 13.20 -12.58 5.00
C LEU A 311 14.40 -12.92 4.11
N VAL A 312 14.19 -13.60 2.98
CA VAL A 312 15.27 -13.92 2.03
C VAL A 312 15.95 -12.65 1.52
N LEU A 313 15.17 -11.66 1.09
CA LEU A 313 15.73 -10.39 0.60
C LEU A 313 16.44 -9.61 1.70
N HIS A 314 15.94 -9.67 2.93
CA HIS A 314 16.60 -9.02 4.07
C HIS A 314 17.94 -9.68 4.39
N ILE A 315 18.02 -11.00 4.38
CA ILE A 315 19.27 -11.75 4.61
C ILE A 315 20.29 -11.45 3.51
N ILE A 316 19.87 -11.46 2.24
CA ILE A 316 20.77 -11.11 1.10
C ILE A 316 21.28 -9.68 1.25
N SER A 317 20.41 -8.72 1.52
CA SER A 317 20.80 -7.31 1.69
C SER A 317 21.77 -7.12 2.86
N SER A 318 21.52 -7.75 4.01
CA SER A 318 22.39 -7.68 5.18
C SER A 318 23.75 -8.33 4.91
N GLY A 319 23.78 -9.47 4.22
CA GLY A 319 25.00 -10.15 3.82
C GLY A 319 25.83 -9.31 2.84
N THR A 320 25.20 -8.65 1.89
CA THR A 320 25.89 -7.76 0.94
C THR A 320 26.52 -6.56 1.63
N LYS A 321 25.82 -5.95 2.61
CA LYS A 321 26.38 -4.84 3.41
C LYS A 321 27.64 -5.27 4.17
N LEU A 322 27.60 -6.39 4.87
CA LEU A 322 28.73 -6.93 5.61
C LEU A 322 29.94 -7.25 4.70
N LEU A 323 29.68 -7.72 3.48
CA LEU A 323 30.75 -7.96 2.50
C LEU A 323 31.39 -6.66 2.01
N LEU A 324 30.58 -5.64 1.71
CA LEU A 324 31.07 -4.34 1.26
C LEU A 324 31.88 -3.63 2.35
N GLU A 325 31.44 -3.69 3.62
CA GLU A 325 32.20 -3.16 4.76
C GLU A 325 33.56 -3.85 4.88
N LYS A 326 33.62 -5.18 4.81
CA LYS A 326 34.90 -5.92 4.87
C LYS A 326 35.83 -5.62 3.70
N ILE A 327 35.33 -5.32 2.51
CA ILE A 327 36.15 -4.95 1.36
C ILE A 327 36.71 -3.54 1.57
N SER A 328 35.85 -2.60 2.02
CA SER A 328 36.28 -1.23 2.30
C SER A 328 37.36 -1.16 3.40
N ASP A 329 37.20 -1.91 4.50
CA ASP A 329 38.20 -1.98 5.56
C ASP A 329 39.56 -2.54 5.06
N LYS A 330 39.53 -3.56 4.20
CA LYS A 330 40.75 -4.10 3.57
C LYS A 330 41.43 -3.12 2.63
N GLU A 331 40.68 -2.31 1.87
CA GLU A 331 41.28 -1.29 1.01
C GLU A 331 41.97 -0.18 1.84
N ILE A 332 41.41 0.19 2.99
CA ILE A 332 41.98 1.17 3.91
C ILE A 332 43.27 0.60 4.51
N ASP A 333 43.26 -0.63 5.00
CA ASP A 333 44.47 -1.30 5.56
C ASP A 333 45.59 -1.44 4.52
N LEU A 334 45.29 -1.62 3.23
CA LEU A 334 46.30 -1.69 2.16
C LEU A 334 46.90 -0.32 1.84
N ILE A 335 46.15 0.75 1.96
CA ILE A 335 46.64 2.14 1.73
C ILE A 335 47.54 2.57 2.89
N ASP A 336 47.22 2.19 4.14
CA ASP A 336 48.01 2.53 5.33
C ASP A 336 49.32 1.73 5.41
N VAL A 337 49.49 0.66 4.65
CA VAL A 337 50.75 -0.13 4.57
C VAL A 337 51.71 0.37 3.47
N GLU A 338 51.23 1.18 2.52
CA GLU A 338 52.07 1.77 1.45
C GLU A 338 52.68 3.15 1.79
N TYR A 339 52.49 3.68 3.00
CA TYR A 339 53.12 4.89 3.54
C TYR A 339 53.98 4.55 4.78
#